data_209212a827f919585a91ef50e5ce4236
#
_entry.id   209212a827f919585a91ef50e5ce4236
#
_cell.length_a   1.000
_cell.length_b   1.000
_cell.length_c   1.000
_cell.angle_alpha   90.00
_cell.angle_beta   90.00
_cell.angle_gamma   90.00
#
_symmetry.space_group_name_H-M   'P 1'
#
loop_
_entity.id
_entity.type
_entity.pdbx_description
1 polymer ?
#
loop_
_entity_poly.entity_id
_entity_poly.type
_entity_poly.pdbx_seq_one_letter_code
_entity_poly.pdbx_strand_id
1 'polypeptide(L)'
;KAGDYIDRLCVSNYGVFDFNSGYESYKDTTRCLIWPAQTALNAMNKYATPEQLAKWKLIVAEYGTIDWAKLWQGTNDMGHAIVNFDMTGQLLLEPQIEFSCFWNTRWLNNEEQPQTDHDAIDSNGNINPTGYSLLIWNKFMGDKMIKSESKGYIISYASYSPQKDQLFVYLINKGDREESVNIVIPGKVDAKVVQCWEYFGKDDKDLAPVWQQRDVKDKDITLKKYSITVIEYKLTEG
;
A
#
# COMPACT_ATOMS: atom_id res chain seq x y z
N LYS A 1 19.64 25.93 18.88
CA LYS A 1 19.98 25.89 17.45
C LYS A 1 18.76 25.40 16.70
N ALA A 2 18.77 25.36 15.33
CA ALA A 2 17.54 25.16 14.55
C ALA A 2 16.69 23.92 14.98
N GLY A 3 17.34 22.81 15.36
CA GLY A 3 16.65 21.58 15.77
C GLY A 3 15.70 21.71 16.95
N ASP A 4 15.89 22.72 17.82
CA ASP A 4 15.05 22.95 18.99
C ASP A 4 13.68 23.54 18.62
N TYR A 5 13.58 24.09 17.39
CA TYR A 5 12.38 24.74 16.85
C TYR A 5 11.67 23.89 15.78
N ILE A 6 12.19 22.69 15.50
CA ILE A 6 11.61 21.77 14.51
C ILE A 6 10.76 20.73 15.25
N ASP A 7 9.54 20.53 14.80
CA ASP A 7 8.66 19.45 15.24
C ASP A 7 8.43 18.43 14.11
N ARG A 8 8.46 18.88 12.87
CA ARG A 8 8.15 18.08 11.68
C ARG A 8 9.19 18.31 10.60
N LEU A 9 9.61 17.21 9.97
CA LEU A 9 10.37 17.22 8.73
C LEU A 9 9.46 16.78 7.59
N CYS A 10 9.64 17.35 6.41
CA CYS A 10 8.78 17.09 5.27
C CYS A 10 9.59 16.58 4.09
N VAL A 11 9.09 15.52 3.43
CA VAL A 11 9.70 14.95 2.21
C VAL A 11 8.62 14.56 1.21
N SER A 12 9.01 14.42 -0.07
CA SER A 12 8.22 13.75 -1.10
C SER A 12 8.76 12.33 -1.33
N ASN A 13 7.88 11.36 -1.59
CA ASN A 13 8.24 9.95 -1.77
C ASN A 13 7.74 9.42 -3.11
N TYR A 14 8.63 9.39 -4.09
CA TYR A 14 8.38 8.80 -5.41
C TYR A 14 9.41 7.68 -5.64
N GLY A 15 9.17 6.52 -5.02
CA GLY A 15 10.13 5.41 -4.90
C GLY A 15 10.29 4.53 -6.15
N VAL A 16 9.82 4.99 -7.32
CA VAL A 16 9.80 4.21 -8.57
C VAL A 16 10.82 4.66 -9.63
N PHE A 17 11.75 5.52 -9.26
CA PHE A 17 12.73 6.11 -10.19
C PHE A 17 13.62 5.10 -10.95
N ASP A 18 13.75 3.89 -10.47
CA ASP A 18 14.59 2.85 -11.05
C ASP A 18 13.80 1.75 -11.75
N PHE A 19 12.53 1.98 -12.06
CA PHE A 19 11.66 1.01 -12.75
C PHE A 19 11.92 0.98 -14.27
N ASN A 20 13.17 0.68 -14.64
CA ASN A 20 13.64 0.71 -16.03
C ASN A 20 12.89 -0.23 -16.97
N SER A 21 12.30 -1.29 -16.44
CA SER A 21 11.46 -2.24 -17.17
C SER A 21 9.98 -2.14 -16.76
N GLY A 22 9.56 -0.98 -16.27
CA GLY A 22 8.20 -0.76 -15.79
C GLY A 22 7.86 -1.71 -14.63
N TYR A 23 6.66 -2.29 -14.65
CA TYR A 23 6.17 -3.20 -13.61
C TYR A 23 7.08 -4.42 -13.41
N GLU A 24 7.74 -4.92 -14.45
CA GLU A 24 8.70 -6.04 -14.33
C GLU A 24 9.85 -5.73 -13.38
N SER A 25 10.25 -4.46 -13.24
CA SER A 25 11.25 -4.04 -12.26
C SER A 25 10.81 -4.26 -10.80
N TYR A 26 9.51 -4.32 -10.56
CA TYR A 26 8.91 -4.52 -9.25
C TYR A 26 8.51 -5.99 -9.00
N LYS A 27 7.98 -6.66 -10.03
CA LYS A 27 7.34 -7.97 -9.90
C LYS A 27 8.24 -9.01 -9.23
N ASP A 28 9.48 -9.13 -9.67
CA ASP A 28 10.39 -10.21 -9.28
C ASP A 28 11.23 -9.91 -8.03
N THR A 29 11.04 -8.75 -7.41
CA THR A 29 11.89 -8.29 -6.31
C THR A 29 11.08 -7.84 -5.10
N THR A 30 11.68 -7.91 -3.90
CA THR A 30 11.19 -7.17 -2.74
C THR A 30 11.87 -5.81 -2.76
N ARG A 31 11.06 -4.74 -2.87
CA ARG A 31 11.57 -3.37 -2.98
C ARG A 31 11.16 -2.50 -1.81
N CYS A 32 12.08 -1.64 -1.39
CA CYS A 32 11.77 -0.52 -0.54
C CYS A 32 11.20 0.61 -1.41
N LEU A 33 9.87 0.70 -1.48
CA LEU A 33 9.17 1.74 -2.24
C LEU A 33 9.17 3.09 -1.54
N ILE A 34 9.58 3.11 -0.29
CA ILE A 34 9.65 4.32 0.55
C ILE A 34 11.10 4.76 0.81
N TRP A 35 12.05 4.39 -0.07
CA TRP A 35 13.45 4.72 0.13
C TRP A 35 13.74 6.24 0.30
N PRO A 36 13.00 7.19 -0.33
CA PRO A 36 13.22 8.61 -0.04
C PRO A 36 12.83 8.98 1.40
N ALA A 37 11.67 8.52 1.87
CA ALA A 37 11.24 8.70 3.25
C ALA A 37 12.17 7.98 4.23
N GLN A 38 12.59 6.74 3.91
CA GLN A 38 13.54 5.96 4.71
C GLN A 38 14.90 6.66 4.83
N THR A 39 15.37 7.31 3.76
CA THR A 39 16.59 8.11 3.81
C THR A 39 16.48 9.28 4.78
N ALA A 40 15.33 9.96 4.80
CA ALA A 40 15.07 11.03 5.76
C ALA A 40 14.99 10.50 7.20
N LEU A 41 14.30 9.37 7.43
CA LEU A 41 14.23 8.72 8.74
C LEU A 41 15.63 8.30 9.23
N ASN A 42 16.46 7.74 8.36
CA ASN A 42 17.82 7.38 8.69
C ASN A 42 18.69 8.61 9.06
N ALA A 43 18.49 9.72 8.35
CA ALA A 43 19.16 10.99 8.68
C ALA A 43 18.68 11.54 10.03
N MET A 44 17.37 11.51 10.31
CA MET A 44 16.83 11.87 11.62
C MET A 44 17.49 11.03 12.73
N ASN A 45 17.48 9.72 12.59
CA ASN A 45 18.05 8.81 13.59
C ASN A 45 19.57 9.00 13.80
N LYS A 46 20.29 9.42 12.75
CA LYS A 46 21.73 9.61 12.81
C LYS A 46 22.15 10.93 13.46
N TYR A 47 21.38 12.00 13.24
CA TYR A 47 21.83 13.36 13.56
C TYR A 47 21.03 14.04 14.67
N ALA A 48 19.83 13.57 15.00
CA ALA A 48 19.03 14.12 16.08
C ALA A 48 19.47 13.59 17.45
N THR A 49 19.27 14.40 18.48
CA THR A 49 19.43 13.95 19.87
C THR A 49 18.24 13.05 20.27
N PRO A 50 18.34 12.25 21.36
CA PRO A 50 17.21 11.47 21.85
C PRO A 50 15.96 12.31 22.15
N GLU A 51 16.12 13.52 22.67
CA GLU A 51 15.03 14.45 22.97
C GLU A 51 14.36 14.94 21.67
N GLN A 52 15.16 15.20 20.64
CA GLN A 52 14.65 15.59 19.32
C GLN A 52 13.92 14.43 18.65
N LEU A 53 14.46 13.20 18.72
CA LEU A 53 13.80 12.00 18.16
C LEU A 53 12.46 11.70 18.84
N ALA A 54 12.34 11.95 20.13
CA ALA A 54 11.07 11.79 20.86
C ALA A 54 9.99 12.76 20.38
N LYS A 55 10.39 13.92 19.84
CA LYS A 55 9.51 15.01 19.41
C LYS A 55 9.27 15.00 17.90
N TRP A 56 10.31 14.73 17.11
CA TRP A 56 10.25 14.88 15.66
C TRP A 56 9.43 13.79 15.00
N LYS A 57 8.64 14.21 14.00
CA LYS A 57 7.92 13.32 13.09
C LYS A 57 8.28 13.65 11.65
N LEU A 58 8.15 12.65 10.78
CA LEU A 58 8.25 12.83 9.35
C LEU A 58 6.85 13.00 8.75
N ILE A 59 6.71 13.94 7.86
CA ILE A 59 5.54 14.11 6.99
C ILE A 59 5.96 13.74 5.58
N VAL A 60 5.21 12.85 4.95
CA VAL A 60 5.35 12.59 3.52
C VAL A 60 4.30 13.43 2.79
N ALA A 61 4.71 14.62 2.36
CA ALA A 61 3.80 15.62 1.78
C ALA A 61 3.22 15.18 0.43
N GLU A 62 3.98 14.35 -0.29
CA GLU A 62 3.55 13.78 -1.56
C GLU A 62 4.10 12.36 -1.69
N TYR A 63 3.26 11.41 -2.11
CA TYR A 63 3.72 10.10 -2.55
C TYR A 63 2.83 9.56 -3.67
N GLY A 64 3.37 8.67 -4.46
CA GLY A 64 2.65 8.00 -5.53
C GLY A 64 3.60 7.26 -6.47
N THR A 65 3.02 6.72 -7.54
CA THR A 65 3.71 5.90 -8.52
C THR A 65 4.18 6.68 -9.75
N ILE A 66 4.24 8.00 -9.68
CA ILE A 66 4.77 8.84 -10.76
C ILE A 66 6.26 8.57 -10.93
N ASP A 67 6.64 8.11 -12.10
CA ASP A 67 8.04 8.02 -12.50
C ASP A 67 8.51 9.30 -13.19
N TRP A 68 9.11 10.18 -12.43
CA TRP A 68 9.69 11.43 -12.94
C TRP A 68 10.85 11.21 -13.93
N ALA A 69 11.49 10.04 -13.92
CA ALA A 69 12.49 9.66 -14.90
C ALA A 69 11.89 9.16 -16.21
N LYS A 70 10.57 8.92 -16.24
CA LYS A 70 9.80 8.43 -17.39
C LYS A 70 10.30 7.09 -17.94
N LEU A 71 10.82 6.25 -17.07
CA LEU A 71 11.25 4.89 -17.40
C LEU A 71 10.09 3.89 -17.33
N TRP A 72 9.19 4.09 -16.37
CA TRP A 72 7.92 3.42 -16.27
C TRP A 72 6.79 4.40 -16.60
N GLN A 73 6.50 4.47 -17.89
CA GLN A 73 5.37 5.27 -18.35
C GLN A 73 4.14 4.40 -18.43
N GLY A 74 3.05 4.93 -17.98
CA GLY A 74 1.79 4.25 -18.06
C GLY A 74 0.63 5.21 -17.85
N THR A 75 -0.50 4.67 -18.13
CA THR A 75 -1.77 5.19 -17.68
C THR A 75 -2.08 4.58 -16.33
N ASN A 76 -3.11 5.07 -15.65
CA ASN A 76 -3.57 4.55 -14.39
C ASN A 76 -4.09 3.11 -14.54
N ASP A 77 -3.26 2.13 -14.26
CA ASP A 77 -3.49 0.70 -14.49
C ASP A 77 -3.32 -0.15 -13.23
N MET A 78 -3.53 -1.46 -13.37
CA MET A 78 -3.42 -2.39 -12.24
C MET A 78 -2.00 -2.46 -11.66
N GLY A 79 -0.97 -2.33 -12.48
CA GLY A 79 0.42 -2.32 -12.01
C GLY A 79 0.69 -1.13 -11.09
N HIS A 80 0.26 0.08 -11.49
CA HIS A 80 0.35 1.28 -10.66
C HIS A 80 -0.47 1.15 -9.38
N ALA A 81 -1.68 0.54 -9.46
CA ALA A 81 -2.51 0.28 -8.28
C ALA A 81 -1.82 -0.64 -7.27
N ILE A 82 -1.21 -1.74 -7.73
CA ILE A 82 -0.47 -2.69 -6.88
C ILE A 82 0.72 -2.01 -6.20
N VAL A 83 1.55 -1.29 -6.98
CA VAL A 83 2.73 -0.61 -6.42
C VAL A 83 2.32 0.49 -5.45
N ASN A 84 1.26 1.25 -5.76
CA ASN A 84 0.75 2.27 -4.85
C ASN A 84 0.20 1.67 -3.55
N PHE A 85 -0.49 0.54 -3.64
CA PHE A 85 -1.00 -0.17 -2.46
C PHE A 85 0.14 -0.66 -1.56
N ASP A 86 1.18 -1.26 -2.14
CA ASP A 86 2.38 -1.71 -1.42
C ASP A 86 3.14 -0.52 -0.80
N MET A 87 3.36 0.55 -1.56
CA MET A 87 3.99 1.78 -1.07
C MET A 87 3.25 2.36 0.14
N THR A 88 1.92 2.43 0.06
CA THR A 88 1.08 2.88 1.17
C THR A 88 1.23 1.97 2.39
N GLY A 89 1.24 0.65 2.19
CA GLY A 89 1.47 -0.32 3.26
C GLY A 89 2.82 -0.15 3.95
N GLN A 90 3.88 0.11 3.18
CA GLN A 90 5.21 0.39 3.73
C GLN A 90 5.23 1.70 4.53
N LEU A 91 4.57 2.76 4.05
CA LEU A 91 4.45 4.03 4.80
C LEU A 91 3.68 3.84 6.11
N LEU A 92 2.61 3.06 6.11
CA LEU A 92 1.79 2.79 7.30
C LEU A 92 2.53 1.98 8.38
N LEU A 93 3.56 1.22 8.01
CA LEU A 93 4.40 0.47 8.95
C LEU A 93 5.43 1.33 9.67
N GLU A 94 5.68 2.57 9.23
CA GLU A 94 6.72 3.45 9.80
C GLU A 94 6.15 4.34 10.91
N PRO A 95 6.39 4.06 12.18
CA PRO A 95 5.75 4.75 13.31
C PRO A 95 6.22 6.22 13.48
N GLN A 96 7.32 6.60 12.85
CA GLN A 96 7.82 7.97 12.85
C GLN A 96 7.18 8.84 11.75
N ILE A 97 6.47 8.24 10.79
CA ILE A 97 5.67 8.97 9.81
C ILE A 97 4.33 9.32 10.45
N GLU A 98 4.03 10.62 10.55
CA GLU A 98 2.80 11.09 11.18
C GLU A 98 1.62 11.01 10.21
N PHE A 99 1.83 11.39 8.95
CA PHE A 99 0.88 11.22 7.85
C PHE A 99 1.58 11.28 6.50
N SER A 100 0.87 10.79 5.49
CA SER A 100 1.30 10.79 4.09
C SER A 100 0.17 11.25 3.19
N CYS A 101 0.47 12.12 2.22
CA CYS A 101 -0.49 12.65 1.27
C CYS A 101 -0.26 12.01 -0.11
N PHE A 102 -1.27 11.30 -0.61
CA PHE A 102 -1.21 10.76 -1.97
C PHE A 102 -1.26 11.89 -3.01
N TRP A 103 -0.36 11.87 -3.96
CA TRP A 103 -0.37 12.77 -5.11
C TRP A 103 -0.85 12.01 -6.36
N ASN A 104 -2.07 12.28 -6.88
CA ASN A 104 -3.02 13.14 -6.21
C ASN A 104 -4.47 12.60 -6.34
N THR A 105 -5.43 13.26 -5.71
CA THR A 105 -6.83 12.91 -5.86
C THR A 105 -7.30 13.14 -7.30
N ARG A 106 -7.05 14.32 -7.86
CA ARG A 106 -7.37 14.69 -9.24
C ARG A 106 -6.58 15.93 -9.67
N TRP A 107 -6.02 15.91 -10.87
CA TRP A 107 -5.35 17.06 -11.48
C TRP A 107 -6.34 17.91 -12.27
N LEU A 108 -6.70 19.06 -11.75
CA LEU A 108 -7.78 19.88 -12.30
C LEU A 108 -7.53 20.42 -13.71
N ASN A 109 -6.27 20.55 -14.12
CA ASN A 109 -5.90 21.07 -15.43
C ASN A 109 -5.74 19.98 -16.50
N ASN A 110 -6.06 18.73 -16.18
CA ASN A 110 -5.77 17.57 -17.01
C ASN A 110 -7.05 16.90 -17.52
N GLU A 111 -8.07 17.70 -17.82
CA GLU A 111 -9.39 17.19 -18.24
C GLU A 111 -9.33 16.40 -19.57
N GLU A 112 -8.31 16.66 -20.39
CA GLU A 112 -8.10 15.98 -21.66
C GLU A 112 -7.31 14.65 -21.53
N GLN A 113 -6.76 14.38 -20.34
CA GLN A 113 -5.99 13.16 -20.04
C GLN A 113 -6.62 12.42 -18.85
N PRO A 114 -7.74 11.73 -19.06
CA PRO A 114 -8.56 11.19 -17.96
C PRO A 114 -7.91 10.05 -17.15
N GLN A 115 -6.81 9.49 -17.63
CA GLN A 115 -6.16 8.33 -16.99
C GLN A 115 -4.65 8.56 -16.82
N THR A 116 -4.29 9.58 -16.08
CA THR A 116 -2.90 9.75 -15.66
C THR A 116 -2.60 8.85 -14.48
N ASP A 117 -1.37 8.39 -14.36
CA ASP A 117 -0.90 7.50 -13.29
C ASP A 117 -0.98 8.10 -11.88
N HIS A 118 -1.24 9.39 -11.79
CA HIS A 118 -1.32 10.12 -10.53
C HIS A 118 -2.73 10.57 -10.12
N ASP A 119 -3.77 10.24 -10.90
CA ASP A 119 -5.14 10.65 -10.55
C ASP A 119 -5.92 9.51 -9.90
N ALA A 120 -6.31 9.65 -8.61
CA ALA A 120 -7.15 8.66 -7.95
C ALA A 120 -8.58 8.65 -8.50
N ILE A 121 -9.06 9.78 -9.03
CA ILE A 121 -10.41 9.97 -9.55
C ILE A 121 -10.34 10.65 -10.92
N ASP A 122 -11.10 10.16 -11.89
CA ASP A 122 -11.20 10.75 -13.22
C ASP A 122 -12.06 12.03 -13.25
N SER A 123 -12.16 12.67 -14.42
CA SER A 123 -12.97 13.88 -14.61
C SER A 123 -14.49 13.66 -14.40
N ASN A 124 -14.96 12.44 -14.48
CA ASN A 124 -16.37 12.08 -14.28
C ASN A 124 -16.68 11.64 -12.83
N GLY A 125 -15.66 11.61 -11.95
CA GLY A 125 -15.79 11.16 -10.57
C GLY A 125 -15.68 9.64 -10.40
N ASN A 126 -15.27 8.89 -11.44
CA ASN A 126 -15.00 7.47 -11.30
C ASN A 126 -13.65 7.26 -10.63
N ILE A 127 -13.56 6.21 -9.82
CA ILE A 127 -12.32 5.83 -9.14
C ILE A 127 -11.41 5.12 -10.15
N ASN A 128 -10.22 5.64 -10.33
CA ASN A 128 -9.16 5.03 -11.13
C ASN A 128 -8.49 3.85 -10.39
N PRO A 129 -7.73 2.98 -11.07
CA PRO A 129 -7.02 1.88 -10.44
C PRO A 129 -6.18 2.27 -9.21
N THR A 130 -5.38 3.33 -9.28
CA THR A 130 -4.62 3.82 -8.11
C THR A 130 -5.53 4.34 -6.99
N GLY A 131 -6.69 4.89 -7.31
CA GLY A 131 -7.71 5.29 -6.34
C GLY A 131 -8.32 4.10 -5.58
N TYR A 132 -8.49 2.95 -6.24
CA TYR A 132 -8.92 1.73 -5.56
C TYR A 132 -7.92 1.26 -4.52
N SER A 133 -6.61 1.43 -4.74
CA SER A 133 -5.61 1.09 -3.72
C SER A 133 -5.83 1.88 -2.41
N LEU A 134 -6.17 3.16 -2.52
CA LEU A 134 -6.48 4.02 -1.37
C LEU A 134 -7.84 3.66 -0.75
N LEU A 135 -8.86 3.38 -1.58
CA LEU A 135 -10.17 2.95 -1.12
C LEU A 135 -10.08 1.68 -0.26
N ILE A 136 -9.27 0.71 -0.69
CA ILE A 136 -9.09 -0.56 0.03
C ILE A 136 -8.47 -0.30 1.40
N TRP A 137 -7.40 0.48 1.50
CA TRP A 137 -6.81 0.86 2.78
C TRP A 137 -7.81 1.58 3.68
N ASN A 138 -8.52 2.57 3.15
CA ASN A 138 -9.50 3.34 3.93
C ASN A 138 -10.66 2.47 4.44
N LYS A 139 -11.16 1.54 3.63
CA LYS A 139 -12.32 0.71 3.96
C LYS A 139 -12.02 -0.36 5.00
N PHE A 140 -10.82 -0.89 5.01
CA PHE A 140 -10.49 -2.10 5.77
C PHE A 140 -9.38 -1.91 6.82
N MET A 141 -8.94 -0.69 7.09
CA MET A 141 -7.85 -0.46 8.02
C MET A 141 -8.30 -0.58 9.47
N GLY A 142 -7.57 -1.39 10.26
CA GLY A 142 -7.69 -1.44 11.72
C GLY A 142 -6.93 -0.29 12.41
N ASP A 143 -7.06 -0.22 13.74
CA ASP A 143 -6.51 0.89 14.55
C ASP A 143 -4.97 0.94 14.53
N LYS A 144 -4.32 -0.18 14.27
CA LYS A 144 -2.86 -0.27 14.19
C LYS A 144 -2.41 -1.34 13.20
N MET A 145 -1.31 -1.03 12.51
CA MET A 145 -0.59 -2.01 11.71
C MET A 145 0.13 -3.00 12.61
N ILE A 146 0.18 -4.26 12.21
CA ILE A 146 0.91 -5.33 12.89
C ILE A 146 1.85 -6.01 11.89
N LYS A 147 2.92 -6.60 12.42
CA LYS A 147 3.90 -7.31 11.59
C LYS A 147 3.25 -8.50 10.90
N SER A 148 3.51 -8.63 9.61
CA SER A 148 3.20 -9.79 8.79
C SER A 148 4.45 -10.27 8.05
N GLU A 149 4.44 -11.51 7.60
CA GLU A 149 5.53 -12.08 6.82
C GLU A 149 4.97 -12.61 5.51
N SER A 150 5.68 -12.37 4.42
CA SER A 150 5.31 -12.78 3.07
C SER A 150 6.45 -13.52 2.40
N LYS A 151 6.14 -14.27 1.35
CA LYS A 151 7.12 -15.08 0.64
C LYS A 151 6.89 -15.02 -0.87
N GLY A 152 7.99 -14.90 -1.62
CA GLY A 152 7.98 -14.92 -3.08
C GLY A 152 7.29 -13.69 -3.69
N TYR A 153 6.37 -13.93 -4.61
CA TYR A 153 5.58 -12.88 -5.28
C TYR A 153 4.44 -12.31 -4.42
N ILE A 154 4.21 -12.92 -3.25
CA ILE A 154 3.16 -12.48 -2.36
C ILE A 154 3.73 -11.53 -1.32
N ILE A 155 3.11 -10.37 -1.19
CA ILE A 155 3.37 -9.41 -0.12
C ILE A 155 2.17 -9.44 0.82
N SER A 156 2.41 -9.37 2.12
CA SER A 156 1.35 -9.32 3.11
C SER A 156 1.47 -8.12 4.02
N TYR A 157 0.33 -7.58 4.39
CA TYR A 157 0.16 -6.61 5.46
C TYR A 157 -0.93 -7.08 6.41
N ALA A 158 -0.93 -6.56 7.62
CA ALA A 158 -2.02 -6.80 8.55
C ALA A 158 -2.27 -5.58 9.42
N SER A 159 -3.54 -5.36 9.78
CA SER A 159 -3.94 -4.36 10.76
C SER A 159 -4.99 -4.92 11.72
N TYR A 160 -5.02 -4.38 12.94
CA TYR A 160 -5.84 -4.91 14.02
C TYR A 160 -6.51 -3.82 14.82
N SER A 161 -7.79 -4.06 15.15
CA SER A 161 -8.59 -3.23 16.05
C SER A 161 -8.91 -4.02 17.32
N PRO A 162 -8.17 -3.81 18.42
CA PRO A 162 -8.33 -4.59 19.66
C PRO A 162 -9.73 -4.51 20.27
N GLN A 163 -10.35 -3.32 20.24
CA GLN A 163 -11.68 -3.12 20.82
C GLN A 163 -12.80 -3.82 20.04
N LYS A 164 -12.54 -4.15 18.80
CA LYS A 164 -13.48 -4.83 17.90
C LYS A 164 -13.11 -6.29 17.68
N ASP A 165 -11.99 -6.79 18.21
CA ASP A 165 -11.39 -8.10 17.88
C ASP A 165 -11.35 -8.36 16.37
N GLN A 166 -11.00 -7.34 15.62
CA GLN A 166 -11.09 -7.31 14.17
C GLN A 166 -9.68 -7.26 13.58
N LEU A 167 -9.35 -8.28 12.79
CA LEU A 167 -8.07 -8.38 12.07
C LEU A 167 -8.32 -8.28 10.59
N PHE A 168 -7.58 -7.39 9.92
CA PHE A 168 -7.52 -7.33 8.47
C PHE A 168 -6.19 -7.87 7.99
N VAL A 169 -6.23 -8.77 7.02
CA VAL A 169 -5.07 -9.31 6.31
C VAL A 169 -5.16 -8.89 4.86
N TYR A 170 -4.08 -8.28 4.36
CA TYR A 170 -3.97 -7.83 2.98
C TYR A 170 -2.91 -8.67 2.29
N LEU A 171 -3.24 -9.21 1.13
CA LEU A 171 -2.37 -10.05 0.33
C LEU A 171 -2.25 -9.46 -1.07
N ILE A 172 -1.03 -9.22 -1.51
CA ILE A 172 -0.73 -8.75 -2.86
C ILE A 172 -0.11 -9.90 -3.63
N ASN A 173 -0.75 -10.35 -4.69
CA ASN A 173 -0.10 -11.21 -5.68
C ASN A 173 0.43 -10.35 -6.83
N LYS A 174 1.74 -10.15 -6.87
CA LYS A 174 2.41 -9.37 -7.91
C LYS A 174 2.59 -10.14 -9.22
N GLY A 175 2.45 -11.47 -9.17
CA GLY A 175 2.77 -12.37 -10.25
C GLY A 175 1.69 -12.48 -11.32
N ASP A 176 2.06 -13.09 -12.43
CA ASP A 176 1.23 -13.32 -13.61
C ASP A 176 0.43 -14.63 -13.57
N ARG A 177 0.46 -15.32 -12.43
CA ARG A 177 -0.29 -16.57 -12.18
C ARG A 177 -1.02 -16.51 -10.85
N GLU A 178 -2.01 -17.37 -10.71
CA GLU A 178 -2.69 -17.61 -9.44
C GLU A 178 -1.75 -18.29 -8.45
N GLU A 179 -1.84 -17.89 -7.17
CA GLU A 179 -1.01 -18.45 -6.10
C GLU A 179 -1.90 -18.90 -4.94
N SER A 180 -1.69 -20.13 -4.45
CA SER A 180 -2.36 -20.61 -3.25
C SER A 180 -1.55 -20.28 -2.01
N VAL A 181 -2.18 -19.66 -1.04
CA VAL A 181 -1.56 -19.26 0.23
C VAL A 181 -2.33 -19.81 1.41
N ASN A 182 -1.61 -20.18 2.46
CA ASN A 182 -2.18 -20.55 3.76
C ASN A 182 -1.92 -19.39 4.75
N ILE A 183 -2.98 -18.89 5.39
CA ILE A 183 -2.87 -17.81 6.36
C ILE A 183 -2.76 -18.40 7.76
N VAL A 184 -1.63 -18.15 8.42
CA VAL A 184 -1.37 -18.56 9.79
C VAL A 184 -1.49 -17.36 10.71
N ILE A 185 -2.46 -17.39 11.60
CA ILE A 185 -2.63 -16.39 12.67
C ILE A 185 -2.06 -17.02 13.94
N PRO A 186 -0.93 -16.50 14.47
CA PRO A 186 -0.29 -17.10 15.63
C PRO A 186 -1.08 -16.84 16.91
N GLY A 187 -0.92 -17.71 17.91
CA GLY A 187 -1.54 -17.60 19.23
C GLY A 187 -2.69 -18.59 19.45
N LYS A 188 -3.29 -18.52 20.64
CA LYS A 188 -4.48 -19.31 21.00
C LYS A 188 -5.72 -18.46 20.73
N VAL A 189 -5.97 -18.20 19.44
CA VAL A 189 -7.13 -17.42 18.99
C VAL A 189 -7.80 -18.17 17.85
N ASP A 190 -9.10 -18.25 17.91
CA ASP A 190 -9.91 -18.65 16.78
C ASP A 190 -10.19 -17.44 15.89
N ALA A 191 -10.00 -17.62 14.59
CA ALA A 191 -10.22 -16.58 13.60
C ALA A 191 -11.31 -17.00 12.63
N LYS A 192 -12.42 -16.29 12.62
CA LYS A 192 -13.54 -16.53 11.72
C LYS A 192 -13.53 -15.47 10.61
N VAL A 193 -13.56 -15.90 9.36
CA VAL A 193 -13.71 -14.99 8.22
C VAL A 193 -15.07 -14.29 8.30
N VAL A 194 -15.06 -12.97 8.24
CA VAL A 194 -16.26 -12.11 8.17
C VAL A 194 -16.57 -11.78 6.73
N GLN A 195 -15.56 -11.33 5.98
CA GLN A 195 -15.67 -11.03 4.55
C GLN A 195 -14.30 -11.10 3.89
N CYS A 196 -14.33 -11.31 2.58
CA CYS A 196 -13.17 -11.25 1.71
C CYS A 196 -13.50 -10.43 0.47
N TRP A 197 -12.58 -9.58 0.08
CA TRP A 197 -12.67 -8.76 -1.11
C TRP A 197 -11.42 -8.92 -1.95
N GLU A 198 -11.57 -8.88 -3.26
CA GLU A 198 -10.47 -8.95 -4.21
C GLU A 198 -10.55 -7.84 -5.25
N TYR A 199 -9.40 -7.26 -5.56
CA TYR A 199 -9.18 -6.31 -6.63
C TYR A 199 -8.11 -6.89 -7.55
N PHE A 200 -8.43 -7.15 -8.82
CA PHE A 200 -7.52 -7.85 -9.71
C PHE A 200 -7.67 -7.43 -11.16
N GLY A 201 -6.57 -7.53 -11.91
CA GLY A 201 -6.51 -7.26 -13.34
C GLY A 201 -6.20 -8.51 -14.17
N LYS A 202 -6.47 -8.43 -15.47
CA LYS A 202 -6.04 -9.45 -16.44
C LYS A 202 -4.52 -9.48 -16.64
N ASP A 203 -3.86 -8.32 -16.47
CA ASP A 203 -2.42 -8.08 -16.51
C ASP A 203 -2.11 -6.77 -15.73
N ASP A 204 -0.82 -6.40 -15.66
CA ASP A 204 -0.36 -5.17 -15.01
C ASP A 204 -0.83 -3.89 -15.72
N LYS A 205 -1.20 -3.97 -17.00
CA LYS A 205 -1.67 -2.84 -17.83
C LYS A 205 -3.19 -2.72 -17.88
N ASP A 206 -3.91 -3.51 -17.09
CA ASP A 206 -5.37 -3.46 -17.08
C ASP A 206 -5.88 -2.12 -16.53
N LEU A 207 -6.63 -1.41 -17.36
CA LEU A 207 -7.21 -0.09 -17.04
C LEU A 207 -8.56 -0.18 -16.33
N ALA A 208 -9.17 -1.36 -16.32
CA ALA A 208 -10.48 -1.60 -15.72
C ALA A 208 -10.48 -2.87 -14.85
N PRO A 209 -9.61 -2.93 -13.82
CA PRO A 209 -9.57 -4.07 -12.91
C PRO A 209 -10.91 -4.26 -12.18
N VAL A 210 -11.16 -5.48 -11.78
CA VAL A 210 -12.41 -5.86 -11.13
C VAL A 210 -12.28 -5.75 -9.62
N TRP A 211 -13.25 -5.09 -8.98
CA TRP A 211 -13.42 -5.05 -7.53
C TRP A 211 -14.67 -5.82 -7.14
N GLN A 212 -14.52 -6.88 -6.34
CA GLN A 212 -15.64 -7.73 -5.95
C GLN A 212 -15.48 -8.37 -4.59
N GLN A 213 -16.59 -8.71 -3.96
CA GLN A 213 -16.61 -9.57 -2.79
C GLN A 213 -16.50 -11.03 -3.22
N ARG A 214 -15.83 -11.84 -2.38
CA ARG A 214 -15.61 -13.25 -2.60
C ARG A 214 -15.94 -14.05 -1.35
N ASP A 215 -16.59 -15.19 -1.54
CA ASP A 215 -16.79 -16.15 -0.46
C ASP A 215 -15.50 -16.94 -0.19
N VAL A 216 -15.03 -16.85 1.06
CA VAL A 216 -13.90 -17.60 1.57
C VAL A 216 -14.31 -18.26 2.86
N LYS A 217 -14.14 -19.57 2.96
CA LYS A 217 -14.51 -20.36 4.14
C LYS A 217 -13.30 -20.91 4.89
N ASP A 218 -12.17 -21.04 4.21
CA ASP A 218 -10.98 -21.71 4.70
C ASP A 218 -9.80 -20.74 4.85
N LYS A 219 -8.75 -21.21 5.51
CA LYS A 219 -7.46 -20.48 5.64
C LYS A 219 -6.59 -20.62 4.38
N ASP A 220 -6.90 -21.58 3.52
CA ASP A 220 -6.26 -21.79 2.23
C ASP A 220 -6.99 -20.97 1.16
N ILE A 221 -6.30 -20.04 0.56
CA ILE A 221 -6.87 -19.08 -0.38
C ILE A 221 -6.04 -19.07 -1.65
N THR A 222 -6.72 -19.19 -2.80
CA THR A 222 -6.09 -18.95 -4.09
C THR A 222 -6.23 -17.48 -4.44
N LEU A 223 -5.13 -16.78 -4.57
CA LEU A 223 -5.05 -15.37 -4.99
C LEU A 223 -5.05 -15.32 -6.53
N LYS A 224 -5.84 -14.41 -7.08
CA LYS A 224 -5.77 -14.09 -8.51
C LYS A 224 -4.41 -13.53 -8.85
N LYS A 225 -3.97 -13.69 -10.11
CA LYS A 225 -2.80 -12.96 -10.62
C LYS A 225 -3.06 -11.46 -10.58
N TYR A 226 -2.02 -10.67 -10.45
CA TYR A 226 -2.11 -9.20 -10.38
C TYR A 226 -3.26 -8.75 -9.49
N SER A 227 -3.18 -9.05 -8.20
CA SER A 227 -4.32 -8.83 -7.30
C SER A 227 -3.93 -8.26 -5.94
N ILE A 228 -4.91 -7.60 -5.34
CA ILE A 228 -4.94 -7.20 -3.94
C ILE A 228 -6.15 -7.90 -3.32
N THR A 229 -5.93 -8.74 -2.32
CA THR A 229 -7.01 -9.44 -1.60
C THR A 229 -7.01 -8.98 -0.16
N VAL A 230 -8.18 -8.64 0.38
CA VAL A 230 -8.36 -8.27 1.78
C VAL A 230 -9.32 -9.23 2.45
N ILE A 231 -8.91 -9.73 3.60
CA ILE A 231 -9.73 -10.63 4.41
C ILE A 231 -9.90 -10.01 5.78
N GLU A 232 -11.15 -9.90 6.19
CA GLU A 232 -11.51 -9.50 7.53
C GLU A 232 -11.80 -10.74 8.37
N TYR A 233 -11.16 -10.80 9.52
CA TYR A 233 -11.39 -11.81 10.54
C TYR A 233 -11.97 -11.20 11.81
N LYS A 234 -12.92 -11.88 12.40
CA LYS A 234 -13.30 -11.73 13.81
C LYS A 234 -12.47 -12.70 14.63
N LEU A 235 -11.75 -12.18 15.62
CA LEU A 235 -10.98 -13.00 16.54
C LEU A 235 -11.82 -13.31 17.77
N THR A 236 -11.67 -14.54 18.30
CA THR A 236 -12.27 -14.97 19.56
C THR A 236 -11.21 -15.67 20.39
N GLU A 237 -11.31 -15.60 21.72
CA GLU A 237 -10.46 -16.41 22.60
C GLU A 237 -10.77 -17.88 22.36
N GLY A 238 -9.73 -18.68 22.06
CA GLY A 238 -9.81 -20.12 21.85
C GLY A 238 -9.67 -20.91 23.18
#